data_1c88310926880795dae3e547417ca8a3
#
_entry.id   1c88310926880795dae3e547417ca8a3
#
_cell.length_a   1.000
_cell.length_b   1.000
_cell.length_c   1.000
_cell.angle_alpha   90.00
_cell.angle_beta   90.00
_cell.angle_gamma   90.00
#
_symmetry.space_group_name_H-M   'P 1'
#
loop_
_entity.id
_entity.type
_entity.pdbx_description
1 polymer ?
#
loop_
_entity_poly.entity_id
_entity_poly.type
_entity_poly.pdbx_seq_one_letter_code
_entity_poly.pdbx_strand_id
1 'polypeptide(L)'
;MSQNEQYDPKVLRKLQLAELEVFKDFIKICDENGLSYFLFAGCAIGVERHKGFIPWDDDIDIGMLRDDYEKVLKIYREKYTDKYVVLDIDSQETFPFYNAEIARIGTKNIPYVFKDAKVPMGIDIALYPYDNVPDDAKKRRRQRSSVFFWSKLRILREFKKPVLFMHGWKRKVVSAMCIAVSYTHLRAHETE
;
A
#
# COMPACT_ATOMS: atom_id res chain seq x y z
N MET A 1 -6.78 18.35 -18.54
CA MET A 1 -5.99 18.79 -17.38
C MET A 1 -5.01 17.66 -17.10
N SER A 2 -3.73 17.93 -17.27
CA SER A 2 -2.64 16.97 -17.11
C SER A 2 -2.53 16.53 -15.66
N GLN A 3 -2.38 15.23 -15.46
CA GLN A 3 -2.41 14.51 -14.17
C GLN A 3 -1.10 14.64 -13.36
N ASN A 4 -0.40 15.74 -13.49
CA ASN A 4 0.81 16.03 -12.72
C ASN A 4 0.59 17.31 -11.91
N GLU A 5 -0.23 17.24 -10.85
CA GLU A 5 0.06 18.07 -9.69
C GLU A 5 1.27 17.41 -9.01
N GLN A 6 2.42 17.61 -9.61
CA GLN A 6 3.68 17.27 -8.99
C GLN A 6 3.83 18.09 -7.72
N TYR A 7 4.27 17.45 -6.65
CA TYR A 7 4.74 18.15 -5.45
C TYR A 7 5.71 19.27 -5.84
N ASP A 8 5.67 20.38 -5.13
CA ASP A 8 6.80 21.32 -5.16
C ASP A 8 8.09 20.52 -4.90
N PRO A 9 9.14 20.68 -5.71
CA PRO A 9 10.36 19.86 -5.57
C PRO A 9 10.99 19.91 -4.18
N LYS A 10 10.85 21.03 -3.45
CA LYS A 10 11.35 21.16 -2.08
C LYS A 10 10.49 20.38 -1.09
N VAL A 11 9.17 20.31 -1.34
CA VAL A 11 8.24 19.51 -0.52
C VAL A 11 8.49 18.03 -0.76
N LEU A 12 8.59 17.60 -2.03
CA LEU A 12 8.92 16.23 -2.38
C LEU A 12 10.24 15.78 -1.75
N ARG A 13 11.27 16.61 -1.82
CA ARG A 13 12.56 16.25 -1.20
C ARG A 13 12.47 16.10 0.31
N LYS A 14 11.65 16.89 0.99
CA LYS A 14 11.41 16.74 2.43
C LYS A 14 10.67 15.44 2.74
N LEU A 15 9.68 15.07 1.91
CA LEU A 15 8.95 13.81 2.03
C LEU A 15 9.92 12.63 1.88
N GLN A 16 10.67 12.57 0.78
CA GLN A 16 11.68 11.53 0.53
C GLN A 16 12.67 11.35 1.69
N LEU A 17 13.13 12.46 2.28
CA LEU A 17 14.04 12.39 3.42
C LEU A 17 13.35 11.87 4.69
N ALA A 18 12.08 12.20 4.89
CA ALA A 18 11.32 11.70 6.04
C ALA A 18 10.98 10.21 5.90
N GLU A 19 10.64 9.73 4.70
CA GLU A 19 10.47 8.31 4.39
C GLU A 19 11.78 7.54 4.54
N LEU A 20 12.90 8.14 4.12
CA LEU A 20 14.23 7.54 4.30
C LEU A 20 14.56 7.30 5.79
N GLU A 21 14.13 8.16 6.70
CA GLU A 21 14.31 7.92 8.14
C GLU A 21 13.46 6.74 8.63
N VAL A 22 12.22 6.58 8.14
CA VAL A 22 11.40 5.40 8.42
C VAL A 22 12.07 4.13 7.87
N PHE A 23 12.62 4.21 6.66
CA PHE A 23 13.31 3.09 6.02
C PHE A 23 14.62 2.70 6.74
N LYS A 24 15.38 3.66 7.26
CA LYS A 24 16.59 3.37 8.06
C LYS A 24 16.24 2.60 9.35
N ASP A 25 15.17 2.98 10.02
CA ASP A 25 14.71 2.23 11.20
C ASP A 25 14.25 0.81 10.82
N PHE A 26 13.55 0.68 9.67
CA PHE A 26 13.16 -0.63 9.14
C PHE A 26 14.38 -1.52 8.84
N ILE A 27 15.42 -1.00 8.17
CA ILE A 27 16.67 -1.72 7.91
C ILE A 27 17.26 -2.25 9.21
N LYS A 28 17.40 -1.36 10.20
CA LYS A 28 17.95 -1.72 11.52
C LYS A 28 17.15 -2.84 12.17
N ILE A 29 15.82 -2.77 12.13
CA ILE A 29 14.93 -3.81 12.69
C ILE A 29 15.12 -5.13 11.94
N CYS A 30 15.22 -5.10 10.62
CA CYS A 30 15.46 -6.30 9.82
C CYS A 30 16.81 -6.93 10.14
N ASP A 31 17.88 -6.14 10.20
CA ASP A 31 19.24 -6.61 10.50
C ASP A 31 19.31 -7.23 11.90
N GLU A 32 18.73 -6.58 12.92
CA GLU A 32 18.69 -7.08 14.30
C GLU A 32 17.92 -8.39 14.46
N ASN A 33 16.97 -8.69 13.56
CA ASN A 33 16.12 -9.87 13.63
C ASN A 33 16.40 -10.89 12.51
N GLY A 34 17.41 -10.67 11.67
CA GLY A 34 17.79 -11.57 10.57
C GLY A 34 16.72 -11.72 9.51
N LEU A 35 15.97 -10.66 9.21
CA LEU A 35 14.88 -10.64 8.23
C LEU A 35 15.39 -10.17 6.87
N SER A 36 14.95 -10.84 5.82
CA SER A 36 15.30 -10.53 4.44
C SER A 36 14.27 -9.63 3.78
N TYR A 37 14.73 -8.63 3.04
CA TYR A 37 13.89 -7.73 2.27
C TYR A 37 14.58 -7.34 0.96
N PHE A 38 13.84 -6.76 0.04
CA PHE A 38 14.38 -6.21 -1.21
C PHE A 38 13.55 -5.00 -1.65
N LEU A 39 14.21 -4.05 -2.27
CA LEU A 39 13.53 -2.95 -2.95
C LEU A 39 12.98 -3.43 -4.29
N PHE A 40 11.79 -2.96 -4.67
CA PHE A 40 11.22 -3.31 -5.97
C PHE A 40 10.52 -2.09 -6.61
N ALA A 41 9.93 -2.29 -7.78
CA ALA A 41 9.26 -1.24 -8.56
C ALA A 41 10.13 0.00 -8.78
N GLY A 42 9.62 1.20 -8.48
CA GLY A 42 10.30 2.49 -8.59
C GLY A 42 11.59 2.54 -7.78
N CYS A 43 11.56 2.04 -6.56
CA CYS A 43 12.72 2.06 -5.67
C CYS A 43 13.90 1.26 -6.19
N ALA A 44 13.69 0.08 -6.77
CA ALA A 44 14.77 -0.71 -7.38
C ALA A 44 15.40 0.02 -8.58
N ILE A 45 14.58 0.66 -9.42
CA ILE A 45 15.04 1.48 -10.54
C ILE A 45 15.81 2.71 -10.04
N GLY A 46 15.31 3.35 -8.97
CA GLY A 46 15.92 4.51 -8.35
C GLY A 46 17.33 4.23 -7.84
N VAL A 47 17.52 3.13 -7.11
CA VAL A 47 18.84 2.71 -6.62
C VAL A 47 19.78 2.44 -7.77
N GLU A 48 19.35 1.71 -8.80
CA GLU A 48 20.21 1.36 -9.94
C GLU A 48 20.61 2.59 -10.76
N ARG A 49 19.67 3.46 -11.13
CA ARG A 49 19.89 4.54 -12.08
C ARG A 49 20.25 5.88 -11.42
N HIS A 50 19.72 6.15 -10.24
CA HIS A 50 19.84 7.45 -9.56
C HIS A 50 20.66 7.37 -8.26
N LYS A 51 21.07 6.17 -7.85
CA LYS A 51 21.76 5.90 -6.57
C LYS A 51 20.96 6.39 -5.35
N GLY A 52 19.63 6.36 -5.47
CA GLY A 52 18.67 6.80 -4.47
C GLY A 52 17.27 6.88 -5.06
N PHE A 53 16.46 7.81 -4.59
CA PHE A 53 15.13 8.05 -5.15
C PHE A 53 15.16 8.45 -6.62
N ILE A 54 14.17 8.02 -7.38
CA ILE A 54 13.83 8.67 -8.63
C ILE A 54 13.43 10.12 -8.29
N PRO A 55 13.92 11.16 -9.02
CA PRO A 55 13.72 12.56 -8.62
C PRO A 55 12.28 13.03 -8.42
N TRP A 56 11.32 12.33 -9.01
CA TRP A 56 9.88 12.63 -8.94
C TRP A 56 9.05 11.57 -8.21
N ASP A 57 9.69 10.60 -7.57
CA ASP A 57 9.04 9.53 -6.82
C ASP A 57 8.77 9.95 -5.37
N ASP A 58 7.66 9.51 -4.81
CA ASP A 58 7.14 9.93 -3.50
C ASP A 58 6.81 8.76 -2.58
N ASP A 59 7.42 7.59 -2.82
CA ASP A 59 7.18 6.38 -2.04
C ASP A 59 8.43 5.49 -1.90
N ILE A 60 8.40 4.59 -0.91
CA ILE A 60 9.38 3.52 -0.73
C ILE A 60 8.64 2.18 -0.69
N ASP A 61 8.84 1.39 -1.76
CA ASP A 61 8.27 0.07 -1.94
C ASP A 61 9.27 -1.03 -1.56
N ILE A 62 8.88 -1.90 -0.63
CA ILE A 62 9.69 -2.99 -0.09
C ILE A 62 8.98 -4.33 -0.28
N GLY A 63 9.65 -5.28 -0.89
CA GLY A 63 9.19 -6.66 -0.99
C GLY A 63 9.80 -7.53 0.10
N MET A 64 9.00 -8.43 0.66
CA MET A 64 9.46 -9.44 1.64
C MET A 64 8.81 -10.78 1.34
N LEU A 65 9.52 -11.88 1.58
CA LEU A 65 8.88 -13.20 1.61
C LEU A 65 7.88 -13.26 2.77
N ARG A 66 6.79 -14.01 2.58
CA ARG A 66 5.66 -14.06 3.53
C ARG A 66 6.08 -14.23 4.98
N ASP A 67 6.96 -15.17 5.27
CA ASP A 67 7.36 -15.47 6.65
C ASP A 67 8.09 -14.30 7.33
N ASP A 68 8.95 -13.60 6.60
CA ASP A 68 9.67 -12.43 7.13
C ASP A 68 8.77 -11.20 7.20
N TYR A 69 7.84 -11.04 6.24
CA TYR A 69 6.79 -10.04 6.27
C TYR A 69 5.93 -10.14 7.53
N GLU A 70 5.40 -11.32 7.86
CA GLU A 70 4.58 -11.53 9.07
C GLU A 70 5.38 -11.27 10.36
N LYS A 71 6.65 -11.70 10.40
CA LYS A 71 7.53 -11.44 11.55
C LYS A 71 7.78 -9.95 11.76
N VAL A 72 8.10 -9.19 10.71
CA VAL A 72 8.38 -7.76 10.84
C VAL A 72 7.14 -6.99 11.28
N LEU A 73 5.95 -7.29 10.74
CA LEU A 73 4.71 -6.66 11.18
C LEU A 73 4.42 -6.94 12.67
N LYS A 74 4.64 -8.17 13.11
CA LYS A 74 4.52 -8.54 14.52
C LYS A 74 5.47 -7.74 15.41
N ILE A 75 6.73 -7.60 15.01
CA ILE A 75 7.72 -6.81 15.74
C ILE A 75 7.28 -5.34 15.88
N TYR A 76 6.79 -4.73 14.79
CA TYR A 76 6.27 -3.35 14.84
C TYR A 76 5.09 -3.21 15.79
N ARG A 77 4.13 -4.13 15.75
CA ARG A 77 2.94 -4.13 16.60
C ARG A 77 3.24 -4.38 18.07
N GLU A 78 4.32 -5.08 18.40
CA GLU A 78 4.68 -5.40 19.78
C GLU A 78 5.68 -4.39 20.41
N LYS A 79 6.61 -3.85 19.62
CA LYS A 79 7.78 -3.14 20.17
C LYS A 79 7.90 -1.67 19.75
N TYR A 80 7.17 -1.24 18.72
CA TYR A 80 7.36 0.11 18.14
C TYR A 80 6.07 0.91 18.02
N THR A 81 5.08 0.58 18.85
CA THR A 81 3.75 1.21 18.87
C THR A 81 3.74 2.66 19.34
N ASP A 82 4.81 3.13 19.94
CA ASP A 82 5.02 4.52 20.32
C ASP A 82 5.49 5.40 19.15
N LYS A 83 6.12 4.80 18.14
CA LYS A 83 6.74 5.51 17.02
C LYS A 83 6.04 5.25 15.67
N TYR A 84 5.50 4.05 15.49
CA TYR A 84 4.91 3.59 14.23
C TYR A 84 3.55 2.96 14.42
N VAL A 85 2.72 3.07 13.39
CA VAL A 85 1.48 2.32 13.24
C VAL A 85 1.56 1.45 12.00
N VAL A 86 1.12 0.20 12.13
CA VAL A 86 0.96 -0.73 11.01
C VAL A 86 -0.46 -0.57 10.46
N LEU A 87 -0.57 -0.18 9.21
CA LEU A 87 -1.83 -0.05 8.47
C LEU A 87 -1.94 -1.20 7.47
N ASP A 88 -2.85 -2.10 7.68
CA ASP A 88 -3.12 -3.24 6.81
C ASP A 88 -4.57 -3.72 6.96
N ILE A 89 -4.91 -4.82 6.31
CA ILE A 89 -6.27 -5.37 6.32
C ILE A 89 -6.73 -5.85 7.70
N ASP A 90 -5.81 -6.17 8.59
CA ASP A 90 -6.10 -6.68 9.93
C ASP A 90 -6.24 -5.55 10.96
N SER A 91 -5.52 -4.44 10.74
CA SER A 91 -5.54 -3.27 11.62
C SER A 91 -6.63 -2.26 11.26
N GLN A 92 -7.03 -2.21 9.99
CA GLN A 92 -7.98 -1.25 9.46
C GLN A 92 -8.96 -1.93 8.50
N GLU A 93 -10.21 -2.10 8.89
CA GLU A 93 -11.24 -2.74 8.05
C GLU A 93 -11.39 -2.05 6.68
N THR A 94 -11.19 -0.73 6.64
CA THR A 94 -11.29 0.08 5.42
C THR A 94 -10.00 0.15 4.60
N PHE A 95 -8.92 -0.55 5.02
CA PHE A 95 -7.66 -0.54 4.28
C PHE A 95 -7.82 -1.29 2.95
N PRO A 96 -7.61 -0.64 1.78
CA PRO A 96 -8.04 -1.18 0.50
C PRO A 96 -7.06 -2.16 -0.16
N PHE A 97 -5.85 -2.30 0.40
CA PHE A 97 -4.75 -3.02 -0.22
C PHE A 97 -4.39 -4.31 0.53
N TYR A 98 -3.55 -5.15 -0.10
CA TYR A 98 -3.00 -6.37 0.48
C TYR A 98 -1.52 -6.23 0.92
N ASN A 99 -0.96 -5.04 0.79
CA ASN A 99 0.31 -4.65 1.43
C ASN A 99 0.03 -4.15 2.86
N ALA A 100 1.09 -3.94 3.61
CA ALA A 100 1.03 -3.15 4.84
C ALA A 100 1.80 -1.83 4.63
N GLU A 101 1.40 -0.79 5.35
CA GLU A 101 2.14 0.46 5.45
C GLU A 101 2.64 0.62 6.89
N ILE A 102 3.92 0.94 7.04
CA ILE A 102 4.52 1.30 8.31
C ILE A 102 4.57 2.82 8.37
N ALA A 103 3.58 3.42 8.99
CA ALA A 103 3.41 4.86 9.03
C ALA A 103 3.95 5.45 10.35
N ARG A 104 4.66 6.58 10.25
CA ARG A 104 5.18 7.30 11.41
C ARG A 104 4.06 8.05 12.11
N ILE A 105 3.88 7.81 13.42
CA ILE A 105 2.88 8.46 14.26
C ILE A 105 3.13 9.98 14.32
N GLY A 106 2.06 10.75 14.32
CA GLY A 106 2.12 12.22 14.38
C GLY A 106 2.46 12.90 13.06
N THR A 107 2.59 12.15 11.97
CA THR A 107 2.74 12.69 10.63
C THR A 107 1.45 12.55 9.83
N LYS A 108 1.32 13.35 8.77
CA LYS A 108 0.20 13.26 7.83
C LYS A 108 0.72 13.39 6.41
N ASN A 109 0.51 12.35 5.63
CA ASN A 109 0.71 12.34 4.20
C ASN A 109 -0.53 11.69 3.56
N ILE A 110 -1.22 12.40 2.68
CA ILE A 110 -2.39 11.88 1.97
C ILE A 110 -2.12 12.07 0.49
N PRO A 111 -1.67 11.02 -0.21
CA PRO A 111 -1.54 11.07 -1.66
C PRO A 111 -2.86 11.49 -2.30
N TYR A 112 -2.80 12.30 -3.36
CA TYR A 112 -3.99 12.85 -4.01
C TYR A 112 -5.02 11.79 -4.42
N VAL A 113 -4.54 10.60 -4.79
CA VAL A 113 -5.37 9.44 -5.16
C VAL A 113 -6.24 8.96 -3.99
N PHE A 114 -5.78 9.16 -2.75
CA PHE A 114 -6.42 8.70 -1.52
C PHE A 114 -7.09 9.81 -0.70
N LYS A 115 -7.23 11.01 -1.26
CA LYS A 115 -7.81 12.16 -0.55
C LYS A 115 -9.21 11.91 0.03
N ASP A 116 -9.97 11.00 -0.58
CA ASP A 116 -11.31 10.60 -0.16
C ASP A 116 -11.31 9.29 0.67
N ALA A 117 -10.15 8.69 0.92
CA ALA A 117 -10.02 7.49 1.74
C ALA A 117 -10.15 7.84 3.23
N LYS A 118 -10.80 6.97 3.99
CA LYS A 118 -10.99 7.14 5.44
C LYS A 118 -9.84 6.58 6.28
N VAL A 119 -8.72 6.23 5.65
CA VAL A 119 -7.58 5.64 6.32
C VAL A 119 -6.67 6.75 6.84
N PRO A 120 -6.24 6.71 8.11
CA PRO A 120 -5.24 7.64 8.61
C PRO A 120 -3.90 7.35 7.92
N MET A 121 -3.53 8.20 6.97
CA MET A 121 -2.27 8.07 6.23
C MET A 121 -1.22 9.02 6.83
N GLY A 122 -0.03 8.49 7.07
CA GLY A 122 1.14 9.22 7.54
C GLY A 122 2.28 9.18 6.53
N ILE A 123 3.46 9.63 6.92
CA ILE A 123 4.70 9.37 6.18
C ILE A 123 5.09 7.93 6.47
N ASP A 124 5.15 7.10 5.45
CA ASP A 124 5.22 5.66 5.55
C ASP A 124 6.18 5.02 4.55
N ILE A 125 6.37 3.73 4.71
CA ILE A 125 6.96 2.81 3.74
C ILE A 125 5.98 1.68 3.47
N ALA A 126 5.86 1.26 2.22
CA ALA A 126 4.95 0.19 1.83
C ALA A 126 5.66 -1.17 1.78
N LEU A 127 5.11 -2.15 2.51
CA LEU A 127 5.62 -3.53 2.55
C LEU A 127 4.70 -4.47 1.79
N TYR A 128 5.25 -5.16 0.82
CA TYR A 128 4.52 -6.08 -0.06
C TYR A 128 4.90 -7.53 0.23
N PRO A 129 3.94 -8.38 0.61
CA PRO A 129 4.19 -9.80 0.83
C PRO A 129 4.37 -10.53 -0.51
N TYR A 130 5.40 -11.36 -0.59
CA TYR A 130 5.66 -12.25 -1.71
C TYR A 130 5.38 -13.69 -1.31
N ASP A 131 4.39 -14.28 -1.95
CA ASP A 131 3.94 -15.65 -1.71
C ASP A 131 4.48 -16.61 -2.75
N ASN A 132 4.62 -17.88 -2.35
CA ASN A 132 4.98 -18.95 -3.27
C ASN A 132 3.91 -19.15 -4.34
N VAL A 133 4.37 -19.35 -5.56
CA VAL A 133 3.53 -19.63 -6.72
C VAL A 133 3.60 -21.11 -7.06
N PRO A 134 2.48 -21.82 -7.23
CA PRO A 134 2.49 -23.25 -7.59
C PRO A 134 3.22 -23.51 -8.91
N ASP A 135 4.01 -24.59 -8.98
CA ASP A 135 4.69 -25.03 -10.20
C ASP A 135 3.69 -25.50 -11.27
N ASP A 136 2.57 -26.10 -10.85
CA ASP A 136 1.50 -26.50 -11.75
C ASP A 136 0.81 -25.30 -12.41
N ALA A 137 0.80 -25.28 -13.73
CA ALA A 137 0.29 -24.15 -14.52
C ALA A 137 -1.21 -23.87 -14.28
N LYS A 138 -2.04 -24.92 -14.02
CA LYS A 138 -3.48 -24.74 -13.77
C LYS A 138 -3.71 -24.14 -12.38
N LYS A 139 -3.00 -24.63 -11.36
CA LYS A 139 -3.07 -24.11 -10.00
C LYS A 139 -2.59 -22.65 -9.97
N ARG A 140 -1.47 -22.34 -10.62
CA ARG A 140 -0.93 -20.97 -10.76
C ARG A 140 -1.94 -20.03 -11.42
N ARG A 141 -2.57 -20.45 -12.52
CA ARG A 141 -3.60 -19.63 -13.19
C ARG A 141 -4.81 -19.40 -12.27
N ARG A 142 -5.24 -20.42 -11.52
CA ARG A 142 -6.36 -20.30 -10.56
C ARG A 142 -6.02 -19.34 -9.43
N GLN A 143 -4.84 -19.46 -8.83
CA GLN A 143 -4.36 -18.55 -7.79
C GLN A 143 -4.34 -17.11 -8.30
N ARG A 144 -3.71 -16.86 -9.46
CA ARG A 144 -3.68 -15.53 -10.08
C ARG A 144 -5.07 -14.95 -10.30
N SER A 145 -6.00 -15.74 -10.84
CA SER A 145 -7.36 -15.28 -11.11
C SER A 145 -8.13 -14.97 -9.82
N SER A 146 -7.93 -15.79 -8.78
CA SER A 146 -8.54 -15.58 -7.46
C SER A 146 -8.01 -14.28 -6.82
N VAL A 147 -6.70 -14.12 -6.74
CA VAL A 147 -6.08 -12.90 -6.18
C VAL A 147 -6.54 -11.66 -6.93
N PHE A 148 -6.54 -11.70 -8.28
CA PHE A 148 -7.01 -10.60 -9.09
C PHE A 148 -8.47 -10.25 -8.82
N PHE A 149 -9.35 -11.24 -8.74
CA PHE A 149 -10.78 -11.04 -8.47
C PHE A 149 -11.02 -10.39 -7.10
N TRP A 150 -10.44 -10.98 -6.05
CA TRP A 150 -10.63 -10.48 -4.69
C TRP A 150 -10.00 -9.10 -4.47
N SER A 151 -8.83 -8.83 -5.06
CA SER A 151 -8.21 -7.50 -5.03
C SER A 151 -9.10 -6.43 -5.65
N LYS A 152 -9.71 -6.74 -6.80
CA LYS A 152 -10.64 -5.79 -7.45
C LYS A 152 -11.91 -5.58 -6.65
N LEU A 153 -12.47 -6.63 -6.08
CA LEU A 153 -13.67 -6.53 -5.26
C LEU A 153 -13.41 -5.66 -4.01
N ARG A 154 -12.25 -5.84 -3.36
CA ARG A 154 -11.85 -5.02 -2.21
C ARG A 154 -11.71 -3.55 -2.57
N ILE A 155 -10.99 -3.24 -3.64
CA ILE A 155 -10.86 -1.85 -4.14
C ILE A 155 -12.24 -1.25 -4.43
N LEU A 156 -13.15 -1.98 -5.08
CA LEU A 156 -14.51 -1.51 -5.36
C LEU A 156 -15.31 -1.23 -4.08
N ARG A 157 -15.08 -1.99 -3.01
CA ARG A 157 -15.74 -1.80 -1.71
C ARG A 157 -15.33 -0.48 -1.05
N GLU A 158 -14.03 -0.18 -1.05
CA GLU A 158 -13.50 0.96 -0.30
C GLU A 158 -13.60 2.29 -1.05
N PHE A 159 -13.55 2.26 -2.38
CA PHE A 159 -13.61 3.48 -3.18
C PHE A 159 -15.02 3.76 -3.71
N LYS A 160 -15.67 4.79 -3.20
CA LYS A 160 -16.99 5.25 -3.69
C LYS A 160 -16.95 5.80 -5.13
N LYS A 161 -15.77 6.16 -5.63
CA LYS A 161 -15.55 6.65 -6.99
C LYS A 161 -14.38 5.92 -7.62
N PRO A 162 -14.47 5.55 -8.92
CA PRO A 162 -13.36 4.88 -9.59
C PRO A 162 -12.13 5.77 -9.62
N VAL A 163 -11.00 5.16 -9.32
CA VAL A 163 -9.69 5.80 -9.34
C VAL A 163 -9.40 6.42 -10.71
N LEU A 164 -8.67 7.48 -10.72
CA LEU A 164 -8.35 8.51 -11.70
C LEU A 164 -8.04 8.09 -13.16
N PHE A 165 -7.79 6.81 -13.43
CA PHE A 165 -7.31 6.34 -14.75
C PHE A 165 -8.40 5.82 -15.69
N MET A 166 -9.69 5.90 -15.31
CA MET A 166 -10.78 5.41 -16.15
C MET A 166 -11.58 6.57 -16.76
N HIS A 167 -11.75 6.53 -18.06
CA HIS A 167 -12.53 7.52 -18.82
C HIS A 167 -13.74 6.91 -19.52
N GLY A 168 -14.73 7.75 -19.85
CA GLY A 168 -15.90 7.38 -20.63
C GLY A 168 -16.86 6.41 -19.92
N TRP A 169 -17.48 5.49 -20.69
CA TRP A 169 -18.50 4.55 -20.21
C TRP A 169 -17.96 3.56 -19.16
N LYS A 170 -16.69 3.16 -19.27
CA LYS A 170 -16.02 2.27 -18.29
C LYS A 170 -16.02 2.87 -16.88
N ARG A 171 -15.79 4.19 -16.78
CA ARG A 171 -15.86 4.92 -15.51
C ARG A 171 -17.26 4.87 -14.89
N LYS A 172 -18.32 5.03 -15.72
CA LYS A 172 -19.72 4.96 -15.26
C LYS A 172 -20.06 3.57 -14.71
N VAL A 173 -19.65 2.51 -15.42
CA VAL A 173 -19.88 1.12 -14.99
C VAL A 173 -19.16 0.84 -13.65
N VAL A 174 -17.88 1.18 -13.54
CA VAL A 174 -17.12 0.96 -12.30
C VAL A 174 -17.66 1.81 -11.15
N SER A 175 -18.11 3.06 -11.39
CA SER A 175 -18.79 3.86 -10.37
C SER A 175 -20.07 3.20 -9.85
N ALA A 176 -20.90 2.66 -10.76
CA ALA A 176 -22.09 1.94 -10.37
C ALA A 176 -21.77 0.68 -9.56
N MET A 177 -20.70 -0.05 -9.93
CA MET A 177 -20.23 -1.21 -9.17
C MET A 177 -19.73 -0.83 -7.78
N CYS A 178 -18.96 0.25 -7.64
CA CYS A 178 -18.51 0.75 -6.34
C CYS A 178 -19.70 1.08 -5.42
N ILE A 179 -20.71 1.77 -5.96
CA ILE A 179 -21.93 2.14 -5.20
C ILE A 179 -22.69 0.87 -4.79
N ALA A 180 -22.88 -0.08 -5.70
CA ALA A 180 -23.60 -1.31 -5.42
C ALA A 180 -22.89 -2.16 -4.34
N VAL A 181 -21.59 -2.29 -4.40
CA VAL A 181 -20.80 -3.07 -3.42
C VAL A 181 -20.80 -2.37 -2.06
N SER A 182 -20.62 -1.05 -2.01
CA SER A 182 -20.70 -0.27 -0.76
C SER A 182 -22.10 -0.34 -0.13
N TYR A 183 -23.16 -0.32 -0.92
CA TYR A 183 -24.52 -0.40 -0.43
C TYR A 183 -24.87 -1.77 0.17
N THR A 184 -24.43 -2.86 -0.45
CA THR A 184 -24.63 -4.21 0.09
C THR A 184 -23.88 -4.43 1.40
N HIS A 185 -22.71 -3.85 1.56
CA HIS A 185 -21.92 -3.93 2.79
C HIS A 185 -22.57 -3.16 3.94
N LEU A 186 -23.04 -1.94 3.69
CA LEU A 186 -23.76 -1.14 4.71
C LEU A 186 -25.03 -1.85 5.22
N ARG A 187 -25.77 -2.51 4.34
CA ARG A 187 -26.96 -3.29 4.74
C ARG A 187 -26.65 -4.52 5.57
N ALA A 188 -25.51 -5.16 5.36
CA ALA A 188 -25.10 -6.32 6.16
C ALA A 188 -24.81 -5.94 7.62
N HIS A 189 -24.30 -4.74 7.88
CA HIS A 189 -24.05 -4.23 9.23
C HIS A 189 -25.26 -3.63 9.94
N GLU A 190 -26.35 -3.32 9.22
CA GLU A 190 -27.62 -2.84 9.82
C GLU A 190 -28.52 -4.00 10.28
N THR A 191 -28.17 -5.25 9.97
CA THR A 191 -28.95 -6.46 10.29
C THR A 191 -28.35 -7.32 11.40
N GLU A 192 -27.21 -6.91 11.98
CA GLU A 192 -26.61 -7.47 13.18
C GLU A 192 -26.87 -6.56 14.40
#